data_cab60208cf18e26d3407d47ab3f0dae6
#
_entry.id   cab60208cf18e26d3407d47ab3f0dae6
#
_cell.length_a   1.000
_cell.length_b   1.000
_cell.length_c   1.000
_cell.angle_alpha   90.00
_cell.angle_beta   90.00
_cell.angle_gamma   90.00
#
_symmetry.space_group_name_H-M   'P 1'
#
loop_
_entity.id
_entity.type
_entity.pdbx_description
1 polymer ?
#
loop_
_entity_poly.entity_id
_entity_poly.type
_entity_poly.pdbx_seq_one_letter_code
_entity_poly.pdbx_strand_id
1 'polypeptide(L)'
;MNSAVTLVDFDRMLNGLDHIYSEFSRTCGLSDCAYWMLVDTGTAGGSIAVSRLTSEWFYSKQTINSAIKTLTARGFATLEFAEGSRKNKVVRLTEEGMRFAGLYALPAQKAEQRAFGALEPWEQREIMRLIGKFSQALGDECDAFKQQVATTGQAEDQREGESCDS
;
A
#
# COMPACT_ATOMS: atom_id res chain seq x y z
N MET A 1 -29.55 -12.53 20.31
CA MET A 1 -29.67 -11.09 19.97
C MET A 1 -28.60 -10.78 18.94
N ASN A 2 -29.00 -10.54 17.69
CA ASN A 2 -28.07 -10.17 16.62
C ASN A 2 -27.73 -8.69 16.82
N SER A 3 -26.61 -8.39 17.49
CA SER A 3 -26.13 -7.02 17.60
C SER A 3 -25.79 -6.54 16.19
N ALA A 4 -26.28 -5.36 15.80
CA ALA A 4 -25.94 -4.79 14.51
C ALA A 4 -24.41 -4.58 14.43
N VAL A 5 -23.80 -4.95 13.31
CA VAL A 5 -22.37 -4.71 13.04
C VAL A 5 -22.13 -3.20 13.01
N THR A 6 -21.14 -2.73 13.75
CA THR A 6 -20.78 -1.31 13.84
C THR A 6 -19.56 -0.99 12.99
N LEU A 7 -19.33 0.30 12.70
CA LEU A 7 -18.09 0.76 12.05
C LEU A 7 -16.86 0.40 12.88
N VAL A 8 -16.98 0.47 14.23
CA VAL A 8 -15.87 0.09 15.15
C VAL A 8 -15.49 -1.38 15.00
N ASP A 9 -16.46 -2.27 14.79
CA ASP A 9 -16.19 -3.70 14.57
C ASP A 9 -15.51 -3.92 13.24
N PHE A 10 -15.90 -3.17 12.21
CA PHE A 10 -15.27 -3.20 10.90
C PHE A 10 -13.83 -2.68 10.95
N ASP A 11 -13.57 -1.53 11.58
CA ASP A 11 -12.22 -0.96 11.74
C ASP A 11 -11.30 -1.90 12.52
N ARG A 12 -11.83 -2.56 13.56
CA ARG A 12 -11.07 -3.55 14.33
C ARG A 12 -10.68 -4.75 13.47
N MET A 13 -11.56 -5.19 12.59
CA MET A 13 -11.27 -6.27 11.65
C MET A 13 -10.20 -5.88 10.62
N LEU A 14 -10.26 -4.67 10.06
CA LEU A 14 -9.23 -4.14 9.14
C LEU A 14 -7.87 -4.04 9.81
N ASN A 15 -7.82 -3.48 11.03
CA ASN A 15 -6.59 -3.39 11.81
C ASN A 15 -6.02 -4.78 12.15
N GLY A 16 -6.88 -5.77 12.38
CA GLY A 16 -6.46 -7.16 12.58
C GLY A 16 -5.80 -7.76 11.34
N LEU A 17 -6.36 -7.51 10.15
CA LEU A 17 -5.75 -7.93 8.89
C LEU A 17 -4.41 -7.24 8.65
N ASP A 18 -4.33 -5.93 8.85
CA ASP A 18 -3.09 -5.16 8.70
C ASP A 18 -1.98 -5.69 9.63
N HIS A 19 -2.33 -6.02 10.87
CA HIS A 19 -1.41 -6.65 11.80
C HIS A 19 -0.88 -8.00 11.29
N ILE A 20 -1.75 -8.85 10.73
CA ILE A 20 -1.34 -10.14 10.15
C ILE A 20 -0.38 -9.94 8.98
N TYR A 21 -0.65 -8.99 8.08
CA TYR A 21 0.25 -8.67 6.98
C TYR A 21 1.60 -8.13 7.46
N SER A 22 1.61 -7.30 8.50
CA SER A 22 2.86 -6.80 9.10
C SER A 22 3.72 -7.91 9.73
N GLU A 23 3.15 -9.03 10.15
CA GLU A 23 3.94 -10.16 10.64
C GLU A 23 4.82 -10.79 9.54
N PHE A 24 4.38 -10.80 8.27
CA PHE A 24 5.20 -11.27 7.16
C PHE A 24 6.47 -10.40 6.99
N SER A 25 6.32 -9.09 7.00
CA SER A 25 7.45 -8.16 6.86
C SER A 25 8.41 -8.25 8.05
N ARG A 26 7.88 -8.32 9.27
CA ARG A 26 8.68 -8.48 10.51
C ARG A 26 9.50 -9.75 10.52
N THR A 27 8.91 -10.87 10.08
CA THR A 27 9.61 -12.15 9.97
C THR A 27 10.82 -12.06 9.04
N CYS A 28 10.76 -11.17 8.03
CA CYS A 28 11.85 -10.90 7.10
C CYS A 28 12.83 -9.83 7.60
N GLY A 29 12.54 -9.14 8.71
CA GLY A 29 13.29 -7.97 9.18
C GLY A 29 13.24 -6.81 8.19
N LEU A 30 12.11 -6.63 7.49
CA LEU A 30 11.85 -5.56 6.54
C LEU A 30 10.70 -4.67 7.04
N SER A 31 10.64 -3.43 6.54
CA SER A 31 9.41 -2.64 6.63
C SER A 31 8.37 -3.19 5.65
N ASP A 32 7.09 -2.95 5.92
CA ASP A 32 5.99 -3.42 5.07
C ASP A 32 6.19 -3.01 3.61
N CYS A 33 6.50 -1.74 3.35
CA CYS A 33 6.77 -1.26 1.99
C CYS A 33 7.95 -1.98 1.31
N ALA A 34 9.05 -2.25 2.03
CA ALA A 34 10.20 -2.97 1.49
C ALA A 34 9.87 -4.46 1.23
N TYR A 35 9.08 -5.07 2.11
CA TYR A 35 8.60 -6.43 1.95
C TYR A 35 7.72 -6.58 0.71
N TRP A 36 6.67 -5.76 0.59
CA TRP A 36 5.78 -5.81 -0.57
C TRP A 36 6.49 -5.48 -1.87
N MET A 37 7.46 -4.54 -1.84
CA MET A 37 8.31 -4.26 -3.00
C MET A 37 9.11 -5.50 -3.44
N LEU A 38 9.64 -6.26 -2.49
CA LEU A 38 10.35 -7.51 -2.78
C LEU A 38 9.41 -8.56 -3.38
N VAL A 39 8.20 -8.72 -2.81
CA VAL A 39 7.16 -9.65 -3.30
C VAL A 39 6.78 -9.30 -4.74
N ASP A 40 6.38 -8.06 -5.00
CA ASP A 40 5.91 -7.63 -6.31
C ASP A 40 7.00 -7.68 -7.37
N THR A 41 8.22 -7.27 -7.01
CA THR A 41 9.35 -7.34 -7.94
C THR A 41 9.69 -8.79 -8.28
N GLY A 42 9.67 -9.69 -7.30
CA GLY A 42 9.88 -11.11 -7.50
C GLY A 42 8.81 -11.75 -8.38
N THR A 43 7.55 -11.42 -8.15
CA THR A 43 6.40 -11.91 -8.92
C THR A 43 6.40 -11.37 -10.35
N ALA A 44 6.90 -10.12 -10.54
CA ALA A 44 7.04 -9.49 -11.87
C ALA A 44 8.26 -9.99 -12.66
N GLY A 45 8.88 -11.10 -12.26
CA GLY A 45 10.05 -11.65 -12.96
C GLY A 45 11.38 -10.97 -12.63
N GLY A 46 11.47 -10.36 -11.45
CA GLY A 46 12.71 -9.80 -10.91
C GLY A 46 12.96 -8.33 -11.20
N SER A 47 12.05 -7.63 -11.88
CA SER A 47 12.16 -6.18 -12.06
C SER A 47 10.81 -5.49 -12.13
N ILE A 48 10.73 -4.26 -11.57
CA ILE A 48 9.51 -3.45 -11.56
C ILE A 48 9.84 -1.97 -11.75
N ALA A 49 9.01 -1.25 -12.52
CA ALA A 49 9.18 0.19 -12.70
C ALA A 49 8.82 0.95 -11.42
N VAL A 50 9.66 1.91 -11.02
CA VAL A 50 9.38 2.77 -9.84
C VAL A 50 8.09 3.57 -10.01
N SER A 51 7.76 3.97 -11.25
CA SER A 51 6.47 4.64 -11.54
C SER A 51 5.26 3.76 -11.20
N ARG A 52 5.34 2.47 -11.48
CA ARG A 52 4.29 1.51 -11.14
C ARG A 52 4.10 1.40 -9.63
N LEU A 53 5.20 1.27 -8.87
CA LEU A 53 5.14 1.28 -7.40
C LEU A 53 4.48 2.55 -6.85
N THR A 54 4.72 3.69 -7.50
CA THR A 54 4.19 4.99 -7.05
C THR A 54 2.71 5.17 -7.41
N SER A 55 2.24 4.58 -8.53
CA SER A 55 0.85 4.72 -9.00
C SER A 55 -0.10 3.67 -8.41
N GLU A 56 0.38 2.46 -8.18
CA GLU A 56 -0.45 1.33 -7.72
C GLU A 56 -0.44 1.17 -6.19
N TRP A 57 0.62 1.66 -5.53
CA TRP A 57 0.76 1.58 -4.09
C TRP A 57 0.41 2.90 -3.45
N PHE A 58 -0.45 2.88 -2.46
CA PHE A 58 -0.86 4.06 -1.69
C PHE A 58 0.22 4.57 -0.71
N TYR A 59 1.49 4.23 -0.94
CA TYR A 59 2.62 4.75 -0.17
C TYR A 59 3.12 6.10 -0.71
N SER A 60 3.64 6.94 0.18
CA SER A 60 4.30 8.17 -0.22
C SER A 60 5.57 7.88 -1.04
N LYS A 61 5.96 8.80 -1.92
CA LYS A 61 7.23 8.72 -2.66
C LYS A 61 8.43 8.57 -1.73
N GLN A 62 8.39 9.20 -0.55
CA GLN A 62 9.44 9.10 0.46
C GLN A 62 9.52 7.67 1.03
N THR A 63 8.39 7.05 1.35
CA THR A 63 8.31 5.67 1.85
C THR A 63 8.86 4.68 0.82
N ILE A 64 8.48 4.82 -0.46
CA ILE A 64 8.98 4.01 -1.56
C ILE A 64 10.50 4.18 -1.71
N ASN A 65 11.02 5.42 -1.70
CA ASN A 65 12.46 5.66 -1.79
C ASN A 65 13.22 5.07 -0.59
N SER A 66 12.65 5.11 0.62
CA SER A 66 13.23 4.49 1.81
C SER A 66 13.29 2.96 1.66
N ALA A 67 12.24 2.35 1.16
CA ALA A 67 12.19 0.91 0.88
C ALA A 67 13.25 0.50 -0.15
N ILE A 68 13.37 1.25 -1.26
CA ILE A 68 14.40 1.02 -2.29
C ILE A 68 15.81 1.10 -1.66
N LYS A 69 16.09 2.14 -0.85
CA LYS A 69 17.37 2.27 -0.16
C LYS A 69 17.65 1.08 0.77
N THR A 70 16.65 0.62 1.52
CA THR A 70 16.79 -0.54 2.40
C THR A 70 17.15 -1.80 1.61
N LEU A 71 16.41 -2.10 0.53
CA LEU A 71 16.68 -3.29 -0.29
C LEU A 71 18.05 -3.21 -0.98
N THR A 72 18.44 -2.02 -1.45
CA THR A 72 19.75 -1.80 -2.07
C THR A 72 20.88 -1.94 -1.07
N ALA A 73 20.75 -1.37 0.13
CA ALA A 73 21.74 -1.46 1.20
C ALA A 73 21.95 -2.90 1.68
N ARG A 74 20.89 -3.72 1.65
CA ARG A 74 20.97 -5.16 1.95
C ARG A 74 21.45 -6.02 0.79
N GLY A 75 21.75 -5.41 -0.36
CA GLY A 75 22.19 -6.13 -1.55
C GLY A 75 21.09 -6.94 -2.25
N PHE A 76 19.82 -6.74 -1.91
CA PHE A 76 18.69 -7.47 -2.47
C PHE A 76 18.20 -6.89 -3.80
N ALA A 77 18.48 -5.62 -4.07
CA ALA A 77 18.04 -4.95 -5.28
C ALA A 77 19.08 -3.94 -5.78
N THR A 78 19.01 -3.62 -7.07
CA THR A 78 19.63 -2.45 -7.70
C THR A 78 18.56 -1.49 -8.17
N LEU A 79 18.91 -0.21 -8.28
CA LEU A 79 18.09 0.83 -8.89
C LEU A 79 18.77 1.28 -10.17
N GLU A 80 18.17 0.98 -11.30
CA GLU A 80 18.73 1.23 -12.63
C GLU A 80 17.80 2.12 -13.45
N PHE A 81 18.33 2.72 -14.52
CA PHE A 81 17.47 3.32 -15.54
C PHE A 81 16.85 2.23 -16.40
N ALA A 82 15.57 2.39 -16.73
CA ALA A 82 14.91 1.52 -17.70
C ALA A 82 15.64 1.61 -19.04
N GLU A 83 15.66 0.52 -19.79
CA GLU A 83 16.31 0.44 -21.10
C GLU A 83 15.81 1.58 -22.02
N GLY A 84 16.75 2.31 -22.63
CA GLY A 84 16.45 3.45 -23.48
C GLY A 84 15.91 4.70 -22.77
N SER A 85 15.86 4.73 -21.44
CA SER A 85 15.32 5.87 -20.67
C SER A 85 16.37 6.51 -19.77
N ARG A 86 16.41 7.86 -19.76
CA ARG A 86 17.20 8.65 -18.79
C ARG A 86 16.36 9.16 -17.61
N LYS A 87 15.05 8.87 -17.59
CA LYS A 87 14.13 9.38 -16.56
C LYS A 87 13.48 8.25 -15.76
N ASN A 88 13.08 7.17 -16.44
CA ASN A 88 12.36 6.07 -15.82
C ASN A 88 13.35 5.13 -15.14
N LYS A 89 13.09 4.84 -13.87
CA LYS A 89 13.89 3.92 -13.08
C LYS A 89 13.14 2.62 -12.84
N VAL A 90 13.90 1.55 -12.73
CA VAL A 90 13.42 0.21 -12.37
C VAL A 90 14.16 -0.28 -11.13
N VAL A 91 13.46 -0.95 -10.25
CA VAL A 91 14.04 -1.78 -9.20
C VAL A 91 14.22 -3.16 -9.78
N ARG A 92 15.43 -3.69 -9.70
CA ARG A 92 15.77 -5.05 -10.14
C ARG A 92 16.30 -5.84 -8.97
N LEU A 93 15.77 -7.04 -8.73
CA LEU A 93 16.32 -7.93 -7.73
C LEU A 93 17.67 -8.48 -8.19
N THR A 94 18.60 -8.55 -7.26
CA THR A 94 19.85 -9.30 -7.43
C THR A 94 19.58 -10.79 -7.28
N GLU A 95 20.58 -11.63 -7.57
CA GLU A 95 20.50 -13.07 -7.30
C GLU A 95 20.20 -13.34 -5.81
N GLU A 96 20.84 -12.61 -4.91
CA GLU A 96 20.57 -12.68 -3.46
C GLU A 96 19.15 -12.23 -3.13
N GLY A 97 18.65 -11.16 -3.74
CA GLY A 97 17.28 -10.70 -3.60
C GLY A 97 16.26 -11.73 -4.08
N MET A 98 16.50 -12.37 -5.21
CA MET A 98 15.66 -13.44 -5.74
C MET A 98 15.66 -14.66 -4.81
N ARG A 99 16.84 -15.03 -4.28
CA ARG A 99 16.96 -16.12 -3.30
C ARG A 99 16.18 -15.78 -2.01
N PHE A 100 16.32 -14.58 -1.50
CA PHE A 100 15.61 -14.11 -0.32
C PHE A 100 14.08 -14.08 -0.54
N ALA A 101 13.64 -13.55 -1.69
CA ALA A 101 12.22 -13.57 -2.07
C ALA A 101 11.66 -15.00 -2.13
N GLY A 102 12.43 -15.94 -2.68
CA GLY A 102 12.09 -17.36 -2.75
C GLY A 102 11.92 -18.01 -1.38
N LEU A 103 12.72 -17.60 -0.38
CA LEU A 103 12.69 -18.16 0.97
C LEU A 103 11.56 -17.59 1.84
N TYR A 104 11.23 -16.30 1.68
CA TYR A 104 10.33 -15.60 2.60
C TYR A 104 9.08 -15.05 1.92
N ALA A 105 9.22 -14.36 0.79
CA ALA A 105 8.09 -13.67 0.14
C ALA A 105 7.15 -14.64 -0.58
N LEU A 106 7.68 -15.54 -1.40
CA LEU A 106 6.85 -16.50 -2.15
C LEU A 106 6.10 -17.50 -1.26
N PRO A 107 6.67 -18.06 -0.18
CA PRO A 107 5.91 -18.88 0.76
C PRO A 107 4.78 -18.12 1.46
N ALA A 108 4.98 -16.85 1.84
CA ALA A 108 3.96 -16.02 2.43
C ALA A 108 2.82 -15.73 1.44
N GLN A 109 3.14 -15.38 0.18
CA GLN A 109 2.14 -15.20 -0.87
C GLN A 109 1.32 -16.48 -1.11
N LYS A 110 1.97 -17.64 -1.11
CA LYS A 110 1.26 -18.93 -1.21
C LYS A 110 0.35 -19.18 0.00
N ALA A 111 0.76 -18.75 1.19
CA ALA A 111 -0.08 -18.84 2.39
C ALA A 111 -1.32 -17.97 2.26
N GLU A 112 -1.16 -16.72 1.79
CA GLU A 112 -2.26 -15.80 1.49
C GLU A 112 -3.21 -16.38 0.43
N GLN A 113 -2.68 -16.92 -0.67
CA GLN A 113 -3.47 -17.58 -1.71
C GLN A 113 -4.29 -18.74 -1.15
N ARG A 114 -3.71 -19.57 -0.27
CA ARG A 114 -4.45 -20.65 0.39
C ARG A 114 -5.54 -20.11 1.31
N ALA A 115 -5.25 -19.06 2.08
CA ALA A 115 -6.24 -18.43 2.95
C ALA A 115 -7.41 -17.84 2.16
N PHE A 116 -7.13 -17.12 1.06
CA PHE A 116 -8.17 -16.62 0.16
C PHE A 116 -8.92 -17.75 -0.54
N GLY A 117 -8.22 -18.81 -0.90
CA GLY A 117 -8.81 -20.03 -1.48
C GLY A 117 -9.64 -20.88 -0.50
N ALA A 118 -9.61 -20.59 0.80
CA ALA A 118 -10.50 -21.20 1.78
C ALA A 118 -11.94 -20.63 1.72
N LEU A 119 -12.10 -19.48 1.07
CA LEU A 119 -13.41 -18.91 0.78
C LEU A 119 -14.02 -19.58 -0.45
N GLU A 120 -15.32 -19.82 -0.41
CA GLU A 120 -16.07 -20.29 -1.58
C GLU A 120 -16.03 -19.24 -2.71
N PRO A 121 -16.10 -19.65 -3.98
CA PRO A 121 -16.01 -18.71 -5.10
C PRO A 121 -17.04 -17.55 -5.08
N TRP A 122 -18.19 -17.77 -4.48
CA TRP A 122 -19.18 -16.70 -4.31
C TRP A 122 -18.80 -15.73 -3.18
N GLU A 123 -18.17 -16.22 -2.09
CA GLU A 123 -17.68 -15.40 -0.99
C GLU A 123 -16.52 -14.52 -1.45
N GLN A 124 -15.59 -15.06 -2.26
CA GLN A 124 -14.50 -14.29 -2.87
C GLN A 124 -15.05 -13.13 -3.71
N ARG A 125 -16.08 -13.37 -4.52
CA ARG A 125 -16.73 -12.32 -5.32
C ARG A 125 -17.45 -11.30 -4.44
N GLU A 126 -18.12 -11.77 -3.40
CA GLU A 126 -18.90 -10.90 -2.51
C GLU A 126 -18.00 -10.00 -1.66
N ILE A 127 -16.89 -10.50 -1.11
CA ILE A 127 -15.93 -9.66 -0.39
C ILE A 127 -15.34 -8.58 -1.29
N MET A 128 -14.96 -8.91 -2.52
CA MET A 128 -14.45 -7.94 -3.49
C MET A 128 -15.50 -6.89 -3.83
N ARG A 129 -16.75 -7.30 -4.04
CA ARG A 129 -17.86 -6.39 -4.32
C ARG A 129 -18.14 -5.44 -3.16
N LEU A 130 -18.17 -5.96 -1.93
CA LEU A 130 -18.47 -5.17 -0.73
C LEU A 130 -17.35 -4.19 -0.39
N ILE A 131 -16.09 -4.65 -0.43
CA ILE A 131 -14.92 -3.78 -0.22
C ILE A 131 -14.88 -2.69 -1.29
N GLY A 132 -15.10 -3.04 -2.56
CA GLY A 132 -15.12 -2.06 -3.65
C GLY A 132 -16.21 -1.00 -3.48
N LYS A 133 -17.43 -1.42 -3.08
CA LYS A 133 -18.53 -0.50 -2.79
C LYS A 133 -18.20 0.43 -1.63
N PHE A 134 -17.65 -0.11 -0.54
CA PHE A 134 -17.27 0.69 0.62
C PHE A 134 -16.15 1.68 0.29
N SER A 135 -15.11 1.24 -0.44
CA SER A 135 -13.99 2.09 -0.85
C SER A 135 -14.46 3.25 -1.73
N GLN A 136 -15.39 3.02 -2.66
CA GLN A 136 -15.96 4.08 -3.49
C GLN A 136 -16.70 5.10 -2.63
N ALA A 137 -17.62 4.66 -1.77
CA ALA A 137 -18.38 5.54 -0.89
C ALA A 137 -17.47 6.35 0.05
N LEU A 138 -16.45 5.71 0.63
CA LEU A 138 -15.48 6.39 1.50
C LEU A 138 -14.65 7.42 0.72
N GLY A 139 -14.30 7.13 -0.54
CA GLY A 139 -13.62 8.06 -1.43
C GLY A 139 -14.45 9.32 -1.67
N ASP A 140 -15.71 9.15 -2.00
CA ASP A 140 -16.66 10.25 -2.24
C ASP A 140 -16.81 11.15 -1.00
N GLU A 141 -16.94 10.55 0.19
CA GLU A 141 -17.01 11.27 1.48
C GLU A 141 -15.69 11.98 1.81
N CYS A 142 -14.55 11.36 1.52
CA CYS A 142 -13.24 11.97 1.71
C CYS A 142 -13.07 13.22 0.82
N ASP A 143 -13.52 13.19 -0.41
CA ASP A 143 -13.44 14.32 -1.31
C ASP A 143 -14.41 15.45 -0.91
N ALA A 144 -15.61 15.12 -0.44
CA ALA A 144 -16.53 16.09 0.15
C ALA A 144 -15.93 16.74 1.40
N PHE A 145 -15.31 15.99 2.28
CA PHE A 145 -14.61 16.51 3.45
C PHE A 145 -13.46 17.47 3.09
N LYS A 146 -12.64 17.13 2.10
CA LYS A 146 -11.56 18.00 1.62
C LYS A 146 -12.10 19.34 1.11
N GLN A 147 -13.20 19.32 0.35
CA GLN A 147 -13.85 20.52 -0.15
C GLN A 147 -14.39 21.40 1.00
N GLN A 148 -15.02 20.79 2.00
CA GLN A 148 -15.53 21.49 3.16
C GLN A 148 -14.39 22.18 3.95
N VAL A 149 -13.29 21.47 4.21
CA VAL A 149 -12.12 22.05 4.92
C VAL A 149 -11.50 23.20 4.14
N ALA A 150 -11.35 23.06 2.81
CA ALA A 150 -10.82 24.13 1.97
C ALA A 150 -11.68 25.39 2.02
N THR A 151 -13.01 25.25 2.01
CA THR A 151 -13.95 26.38 2.11
C THR A 151 -13.89 27.05 3.48
N THR A 152 -13.80 26.27 4.56
CA THR A 152 -13.71 26.79 5.93
C THR A 152 -12.40 27.58 6.14
N GLY A 153 -11.25 27.05 5.67
CA GLY A 153 -9.96 27.72 5.79
C GLY A 153 -9.91 29.06 5.04
N GLN A 154 -10.54 29.15 3.86
CA GLN A 154 -10.63 30.41 3.12
C GLN A 154 -11.51 31.46 3.84
N ALA A 155 -12.56 31.03 4.56
CA ALA A 155 -13.41 31.93 5.31
C ALA A 155 -12.74 32.46 6.59
N GLU A 156 -11.84 31.71 7.19
CA GLU A 156 -11.04 32.14 8.35
C GLU A 156 -9.95 33.15 7.94
N ASP A 157 -9.22 32.89 6.86
CA ASP A 157 -8.20 33.83 6.31
C ASP A 157 -8.81 35.19 5.93
N GLN A 158 -10.04 35.22 5.39
CA GLN A 158 -10.72 36.50 5.05
C GLN A 158 -11.12 37.30 6.29
N ARG A 159 -11.52 36.62 7.38
CA ARG A 159 -11.88 37.32 8.65
C ARG A 159 -10.67 37.90 9.37
N GLU A 160 -9.51 37.25 9.31
CA GLU A 160 -8.28 37.78 9.90
C GLU A 160 -7.74 38.94 9.11
N GLY A 161 -7.89 38.98 7.77
CA GLY A 161 -7.51 40.10 6.92
C GLY A 161 -8.35 41.36 7.17
N GLU A 162 -9.64 41.23 7.41
CA GLU A 162 -10.53 42.38 7.70
C GLU A 162 -10.33 42.97 9.11
N SER A 163 -9.78 42.21 10.05
CA SER A 163 -9.53 42.63 11.44
C SER A 163 -8.25 43.48 11.60
N CYS A 164 -7.35 43.51 10.61
CA CYS A 164 -6.08 44.23 10.65
C CYS A 164 -6.17 45.68 10.07
N ASP A 165 -7.27 46.04 9.40
CA ASP A 165 -7.45 47.34 8.73
C ASP A 165 -8.36 48.32 9.51
N SER A 166 -8.54 48.14 10.84
CA SER A 166 -9.40 49.02 11.66
C SER A 166 -8.62 49.72 12.75
#